data_26d2a243424b2083bace750bd8160c4d
#
_entry.id   26d2a243424b2083bace750bd8160c4d
#
_cell.length_a   1.000
_cell.length_b   1.000
_cell.length_c   1.000
_cell.angle_alpha   90.00
_cell.angle_beta   90.00
_cell.angle_gamma   90.00
#
_symmetry.space_group_name_H-M   'P 1'
#
loop_
_entity.id
_entity.type
_entity.pdbx_description
1 polymer ?
#
loop_
_entity_poly.entity_id
_entity_poly.type
_entity_poly.pdbx_seq_one_letter_code
_entity_poly.pdbx_strand_id
1 'polypeptide(L)'
;MLLGMMAMAWMGEAMAGASRCYAVKDQDARNYCLAQAKRDYGYCYHIKNSDGRNQCLAEIKWTRNRCYAIKNTDARNQCRARVG
;
A
#
# COMPACT_ATOMS: atom_id res chain seq x y z
N MET A 1 26.65 -16.38 8.97
CA MET A 1 25.94 -16.05 10.20
C MET A 1 25.23 -14.72 10.12
N LEU A 2 25.91 -13.66 9.69
CA LEU A 2 25.30 -12.34 9.56
C LEU A 2 24.13 -12.31 8.57
N LEU A 3 24.24 -13.07 7.49
CA LEU A 3 23.18 -13.11 6.46
C LEU A 3 21.88 -13.69 7.03
N GLY A 4 21.99 -14.72 7.87
CA GLY A 4 20.81 -15.33 8.48
C GLY A 4 20.08 -14.37 9.40
N MET A 5 20.82 -13.59 10.17
CA MET A 5 20.24 -12.61 11.09
C MET A 5 19.54 -11.48 10.32
N MET A 6 20.12 -11.06 9.21
CA MET A 6 19.50 -10.03 8.38
C MET A 6 18.18 -10.50 7.78
N ALA A 7 18.11 -11.76 7.35
CA ALA A 7 16.87 -12.31 6.81
C ALA A 7 15.77 -12.33 7.85
N MET A 8 16.11 -12.68 9.08
CA MET A 8 15.13 -12.69 10.18
C MET A 8 14.66 -11.27 10.53
N ALA A 9 15.57 -10.30 10.49
CA ALA A 9 15.22 -8.90 10.73
C ALA A 9 14.23 -8.41 9.68
N TRP A 10 14.39 -8.82 8.43
CA TRP A 10 13.48 -8.46 7.36
C TRP A 10 12.06 -8.96 7.63
N MET A 11 11.92 -10.19 8.03
CA MET A 11 10.60 -10.76 8.34
C MET A 11 9.97 -10.07 9.54
N GLY A 12 10.77 -9.74 10.55
CA GLY A 12 10.30 -9.01 11.72
C GLY A 12 9.81 -7.62 11.35
N GLU A 13 10.49 -6.94 10.44
CA GLU A 13 10.09 -5.61 10.01
C GLU A 13 8.75 -5.64 9.28
N ALA A 14 8.50 -6.63 8.44
CA ALA A 14 7.24 -6.77 7.72
C ALA A 14 6.07 -6.89 8.69
N MET A 15 6.21 -7.69 9.73
CA MET A 15 5.17 -7.87 10.74
C MET A 15 5.02 -6.63 11.61
N ALA A 16 6.14 -6.01 11.99
CA ALA A 16 6.13 -4.77 12.76
C ALA A 16 5.47 -3.64 11.97
N GLY A 17 5.63 -3.63 10.64
CA GLY A 17 5.01 -2.65 9.77
C GLY A 17 3.49 -2.70 9.86
N ALA A 18 2.91 -3.90 9.85
CA ALA A 18 1.45 -4.05 9.97
C ALA A 18 0.95 -3.50 11.31
N SER A 19 1.66 -3.77 12.39
CA SER A 19 1.28 -3.26 13.70
C SER A 19 1.32 -1.73 13.75
N ARG A 20 2.30 -1.12 13.10
CA ARG A 20 2.43 0.33 13.07
C ARG A 20 1.31 1.00 12.30
N CYS A 21 0.71 0.30 11.36
CA CYS A 21 -0.42 0.85 10.61
C CYS A 21 -1.57 1.25 11.53
N TYR A 22 -1.79 0.51 12.61
CA TYR A 22 -2.86 0.81 13.54
C TYR A 22 -2.64 2.11 14.32
N ALA A 23 -1.42 2.63 14.33
CA ALA A 23 -1.11 3.91 14.95
C ALA A 23 -1.41 5.09 14.02
N VAL A 24 -1.67 4.85 12.75
CA VAL A 24 -1.99 5.90 11.79
C VAL A 24 -3.41 6.40 12.08
N LYS A 25 -3.54 7.71 12.34
CA LYS A 25 -4.81 8.28 12.76
C LYS A 25 -5.80 8.46 11.62
N ASP A 26 -5.34 8.86 10.45
CA ASP A 26 -6.19 9.03 9.30
C ASP A 26 -6.67 7.65 8.82
N GLN A 27 -8.00 7.50 8.70
CA GLN A 27 -8.58 6.21 8.37
C GLN A 27 -8.16 5.70 6.99
N ASP A 28 -8.15 6.58 5.99
CA ASP A 28 -7.75 6.17 4.64
C ASP A 28 -6.26 5.81 4.60
N ALA A 29 -5.42 6.60 5.26
CA ALA A 29 -3.98 6.31 5.33
C ALA A 29 -3.73 5.00 6.06
N ARG A 30 -4.49 4.73 7.13
CA ARG A 30 -4.38 3.48 7.88
C ARG A 30 -4.76 2.29 7.01
N ASN A 31 -5.86 2.39 6.27
CA ASN A 31 -6.29 1.31 5.39
C ASN A 31 -5.29 1.08 4.26
N TYR A 32 -4.73 2.14 3.71
CA TYR A 32 -3.68 2.02 2.70
C TYR A 32 -2.46 1.30 3.27
N CYS A 33 -2.04 1.69 4.46
CA CYS A 33 -0.92 1.07 5.15
C CYS A 33 -1.16 -0.42 5.36
N LEU A 34 -2.35 -0.78 5.86
CA LEU A 34 -2.70 -2.18 6.12
C LEU A 34 -2.74 -3.00 4.84
N ALA A 35 -3.28 -2.42 3.76
CA ALA A 35 -3.33 -3.09 2.48
C ALA A 35 -1.91 -3.43 2.00
N GLN A 36 -1.01 -2.48 2.10
CA GLN A 36 0.38 -2.68 1.68
C GLN A 36 1.11 -3.69 2.57
N ALA A 37 0.97 -3.54 3.89
CA ALA A 37 1.69 -4.38 4.83
C ALA A 37 1.23 -5.83 4.78
N LYS A 38 -0.08 -6.06 4.62
CA LYS A 38 -0.67 -7.40 4.59
C LYS A 38 -0.84 -7.93 3.17
N ARG A 39 -0.58 -7.12 2.16
CA ARG A 39 -0.78 -7.46 0.75
C ARG A 39 -2.22 -7.92 0.51
N ASP A 40 -3.16 -7.21 1.11
CA ASP A 40 -4.57 -7.54 1.08
C ASP A 40 -5.35 -6.37 0.49
N TYR A 41 -5.83 -6.52 -0.74
CA TYR A 41 -6.55 -5.47 -1.43
C TYR A 41 -7.91 -5.16 -0.81
N GLY A 42 -8.41 -6.04 0.07
CA GLY A 42 -9.66 -5.78 0.79
C GLY A 42 -9.63 -4.46 1.55
N TYR A 43 -8.48 -4.11 2.12
CA TYR A 43 -8.34 -2.84 2.82
C TYR A 43 -8.45 -1.63 1.89
N CYS A 44 -8.10 -1.80 0.61
CA CYS A 44 -8.20 -0.72 -0.37
C CYS A 44 -9.65 -0.27 -0.54
N TYR A 45 -10.61 -1.21 -0.48
CA TYR A 45 -12.02 -0.88 -0.65
C TYR A 45 -12.59 -0.08 0.51
N HIS A 46 -11.91 -0.07 1.65
CA HIS A 46 -12.32 0.74 2.80
C HIS A 46 -11.82 2.17 2.72
N ILE A 47 -10.96 2.48 1.75
CA ILE A 47 -10.48 3.84 1.54
C ILE A 47 -11.59 4.66 0.92
N LYS A 48 -11.97 5.76 1.58
CA LYS A 48 -13.07 6.61 1.12
C LYS A 48 -12.69 7.51 -0.05
N ASN A 49 -11.46 8.00 -0.04
CA ASN A 49 -10.95 8.81 -1.14
C ASN A 49 -10.81 7.96 -2.39
N SER A 50 -11.48 8.34 -3.48
CA SER A 50 -11.50 7.53 -4.69
C SER A 50 -10.12 7.39 -5.34
N ASP A 51 -9.33 8.45 -5.35
CA ASP A 51 -7.98 8.40 -5.91
C ASP A 51 -7.08 7.49 -5.06
N GLY A 52 -7.18 7.60 -3.74
CA GLY A 52 -6.44 6.74 -2.82
C GLY A 52 -6.81 5.28 -2.99
N ARG A 53 -8.11 5.00 -3.14
CA ARG A 53 -8.60 3.64 -3.35
C ARG A 53 -8.07 3.07 -4.66
N ASN A 54 -8.12 3.84 -5.75
CA ASN A 54 -7.63 3.39 -7.04
C ASN A 54 -6.12 3.16 -7.01
N GLN A 55 -5.38 4.04 -6.34
CA GLN A 55 -3.94 3.88 -6.20
C GLN A 55 -3.61 2.60 -5.42
N CYS A 56 -4.30 2.38 -4.32
CA CYS A 56 -4.13 1.19 -3.48
C CYS A 56 -4.37 -0.08 -4.30
N LEU A 57 -5.50 -0.13 -5.00
CA LEU A 57 -5.87 -1.29 -5.82
C LEU A 57 -4.88 -1.53 -6.95
N ALA A 58 -4.42 -0.46 -7.60
CA ALA A 58 -3.45 -0.58 -8.68
C ALA A 58 -2.14 -1.19 -8.17
N GLU A 59 -1.68 -0.74 -7.02
CA GLU A 59 -0.41 -1.20 -6.45
C GLU A 59 -0.50 -2.64 -5.94
N ILE A 60 -1.57 -2.97 -5.21
CA ILE A 60 -1.71 -4.31 -4.65
C ILE A 60 -2.01 -5.35 -5.71
N LYS A 61 -2.93 -5.05 -6.64
CA LYS A 61 -3.29 -5.97 -7.71
C LYS A 61 -2.36 -5.88 -8.92
N TRP A 62 -1.45 -4.92 -8.90
CA TRP A 62 -0.55 -4.65 -10.01
C TRP A 62 -1.32 -4.41 -11.31
N THR A 63 -2.37 -3.60 -11.23
CA THR A 63 -3.27 -3.31 -12.33
C THR A 63 -3.13 -1.87 -12.78
N ARG A 64 -2.33 -1.65 -13.80
CA ARG A 64 -2.01 -0.32 -14.30
C ARG A 64 -3.24 0.48 -14.70
N ASN A 65 -4.28 -0.20 -15.18
CA ASN A 65 -5.49 0.48 -15.63
C ASN A 65 -6.14 1.32 -14.54
N ARG A 66 -6.01 0.91 -13.28
CA ARG A 66 -6.58 1.67 -12.18
C ARG A 66 -5.91 3.01 -11.96
N CYS A 67 -4.65 3.12 -12.37
CA CYS A 67 -3.94 4.40 -12.27
C CYS A 67 -4.63 5.48 -13.10
N TYR A 68 -5.18 5.09 -14.26
CA TYR A 68 -5.84 6.05 -15.15
C TYR A 68 -7.15 6.59 -14.56
N ALA A 69 -7.73 5.91 -13.59
CA ALA A 69 -8.93 6.38 -12.91
C ALA A 69 -8.63 7.45 -11.84
N ILE A 70 -7.37 7.66 -11.52
CA ILE A 70 -6.97 8.66 -10.53
C ILE A 70 -7.08 10.05 -11.15
N LYS A 71 -7.84 10.93 -10.50
CA LYS A 71 -8.11 12.27 -11.03
C LYS A 71 -6.95 13.24 -10.80
N ASN A 72 -6.27 13.12 -9.66
CA ASN A 72 -5.12 13.96 -9.37
C ASN A 72 -3.96 13.57 -10.28
N THR A 73 -3.44 14.55 -11.04
CA THR A 73 -2.41 14.30 -12.05
C THR A 73 -1.12 13.73 -11.44
N ASP A 74 -0.67 14.32 -10.33
CA ASP A 74 0.57 13.87 -9.70
C ASP A 74 0.42 12.46 -9.15
N ALA A 75 -0.70 12.18 -8.48
CA ALA A 75 -0.97 10.86 -7.93
C ALA A 75 -1.07 9.83 -9.05
N ARG A 76 -1.72 10.18 -10.16
CA ARG A 76 -1.83 9.30 -11.33
C ARG A 76 -0.46 8.97 -11.90
N ASN A 77 0.39 9.98 -12.04
CA ASN A 77 1.74 9.78 -12.58
C ASN A 77 2.59 8.92 -11.63
N GLN A 78 2.46 9.14 -10.32
CA GLN A 78 3.17 8.31 -9.35
C GLN A 78 2.71 6.86 -9.40
N CYS A 79 1.40 6.66 -9.54
CA CYS A 79 0.83 5.33 -9.65
C CYS A 79 1.39 4.61 -10.89
N ARG A 80 1.39 5.29 -12.03
CA ARG A 80 1.89 4.73 -13.28
C ARG A 80 3.39 4.41 -13.19
N ALA A 81 4.14 5.24 -12.48
CA ALA A 81 5.56 5.01 -12.30
C ALA A 81 5.84 3.77 -11.45
N ARG A 82 5.01 3.53 -10.43
CA ARG A 82 5.20 2.40 -9.54
C ARG A 82 4.73 1.09 -10.16
N VAL A 83 3.60 1.12 -10.86
CA VAL A 83 2.95 -0.07 -11.38
C VAL A 83 3.40 -0.38 -12.81
N GLY A 84 3.83 0.63 -13.51
CA GLY A 84 4.21 0.52 -14.89
C GLY A 84 5.47 -0.17 -15.19
#